data_13da38cf6180430d7fe795d25eb21db5
#
_entry.id   13da38cf6180430d7fe795d25eb21db5
#
_cell.length_a   1.000
_cell.length_b   1.000
_cell.length_c   1.000
_cell.angle_alpha   90.00
_cell.angle_beta   90.00
_cell.angle_gamma   90.00
#
_symmetry.space_group_name_H-M   'P 1'
#
loop_
_entity.id
_entity.type
_entity.pdbx_description
1 polymer ?
#
loop_
_entity_poly.entity_id
_entity_poly.type
_entity_poly.pdbx_seq_one_letter_code
_entity_poly.pdbx_strand_id
1 'polypeptide(L)'
;MMEIKIDVDNHQFNKYLKLLSFRYRMIRYSGFLITKARVFNTKHGFHIYLTPSKKYSFNNTLLLECLLGSDINKQIYAYIERKDVLFKEKHRRGYTSVEKYSEKKTRKLNELINSINNEKRTQKIIKIKIR
;
A
#
# COMPACT_ATOMS: atom_id res chain seq x y z
N MET A 1 -11.97 7.92 -7.00
CA MET A 1 -11.84 6.86 -5.98
C MET A 1 -10.59 7.12 -5.16
N MET A 2 -10.68 7.01 -3.85
CA MET A 2 -9.52 7.24 -2.98
C MET A 2 -8.53 6.09 -3.08
N GLU A 3 -7.28 6.40 -3.46
CA GLU A 3 -6.21 5.41 -3.48
C GLU A 3 -5.67 5.16 -2.08
N ILE A 4 -5.13 3.98 -1.88
CA ILE A 4 -4.37 3.64 -0.68
C ILE A 4 -2.93 4.03 -0.93
N LYS A 5 -2.39 4.90 -0.08
CA LYS A 5 -1.08 5.51 -0.26
C LYS A 5 -0.13 5.04 0.83
N ILE A 6 0.89 4.32 0.44
CA ILE A 6 1.85 3.71 1.37
C ILE A 6 3.21 4.36 1.20
N ASP A 7 3.77 4.82 2.30
CA ASP A 7 5.13 5.35 2.35
C ASP A 7 6.03 4.31 3.02
N VAL A 8 7.01 3.82 2.27
CA VAL A 8 7.98 2.85 2.81
C VAL A 8 9.35 3.51 2.83
N ASP A 9 9.83 3.81 4.02
CA ASP A 9 11.11 4.47 4.23
C ASP A 9 12.24 3.44 4.33
N ASN A 10 12.42 2.68 3.25
CA ASN A 10 13.38 1.58 3.19
C ASN A 10 13.66 1.25 1.72
N HIS A 11 14.92 1.00 1.37
CA HIS A 11 15.30 0.66 0.00
C HIS A 11 15.18 -0.84 -0.33
N GLN A 12 14.83 -1.69 0.63
CA GLN A 12 14.73 -3.14 0.43
C GLN A 12 13.34 -3.53 -0.07
N PHE A 13 13.11 -3.32 -1.34
CA PHE A 13 11.80 -3.58 -1.95
C PHE A 13 11.35 -5.04 -1.83
N ASN A 14 12.27 -5.99 -2.07
CA ASN A 14 11.92 -7.41 -1.99
C ASN A 14 11.51 -7.82 -0.57
N LYS A 15 12.17 -7.25 0.44
CA LYS A 15 11.82 -7.49 1.84
C LYS A 15 10.43 -6.95 2.15
N TYR A 16 10.11 -5.76 1.64
CA TYR A 16 8.78 -5.19 1.80
C TYR A 16 7.71 -6.05 1.11
N LEU A 17 8.00 -6.59 -0.08
CA LEU A 17 7.05 -7.45 -0.78
C LEU A 17 6.67 -8.69 0.03
N LYS A 18 7.60 -9.25 0.80
CA LYS A 18 7.30 -10.39 1.69
C LYS A 18 6.32 -9.98 2.78
N LEU A 19 6.54 -8.83 3.39
CA LEU A 19 5.63 -8.28 4.40
C LEU A 19 4.24 -8.04 3.79
N LEU A 20 4.20 -7.37 2.65
CA LEU A 20 2.96 -7.05 1.95
C LEU A 20 2.18 -8.31 1.60
N SER A 21 2.85 -9.32 1.04
CA SER A 21 2.17 -10.54 0.62
C SER A 21 1.53 -11.25 1.80
N PHE A 22 2.23 -11.35 2.93
CA PHE A 22 1.69 -11.95 4.14
C PHE A 22 0.48 -11.17 4.66
N ARG A 23 0.62 -9.86 4.81
CA ARG A 23 -0.45 -9.02 5.35
C ARG A 23 -1.65 -8.91 4.41
N TYR A 24 -1.40 -8.81 3.12
CA TYR A 24 -2.48 -8.74 2.14
C TYR A 24 -3.31 -10.03 2.15
N ARG A 25 -2.66 -11.20 2.21
CA ARG A 25 -3.39 -12.47 2.32
C ARG A 25 -4.28 -12.48 3.55
N MET A 26 -3.78 -11.96 4.69
CA MET A 26 -4.59 -11.88 5.90
C MET A 26 -5.79 -10.96 5.75
N ILE A 27 -5.60 -9.79 5.13
CA ILE A 27 -6.67 -8.81 4.97
C ILE A 27 -7.71 -9.26 3.94
N ARG A 28 -7.31 -10.12 3.00
CA ARG A 28 -8.25 -10.69 2.03
C ARG A 28 -9.44 -11.39 2.69
N TYR A 29 -9.27 -11.89 3.89
CA TYR A 29 -10.39 -12.51 4.63
C TYR A 29 -11.53 -11.53 4.92
N SER A 30 -11.26 -10.27 5.03
CA SER A 30 -12.27 -9.24 5.27
C SER A 30 -12.95 -8.77 3.98
N GLY A 31 -12.54 -9.30 2.83
CA GLY A 31 -13.08 -8.90 1.54
C GLY A 31 -12.33 -7.76 0.88
N PHE A 32 -11.23 -7.31 1.46
CA PHE A 32 -10.40 -6.27 0.86
C PHE A 32 -9.69 -6.80 -0.39
N LEU A 33 -9.80 -6.09 -1.51
CA LEU A 33 -9.22 -6.49 -2.78
C LEU A 33 -8.49 -5.33 -3.42
N ILE A 34 -7.22 -5.55 -3.77
CA ILE A 34 -6.42 -4.60 -4.55
C ILE A 34 -6.51 -5.00 -6.01
N THR A 35 -6.84 -4.04 -6.89
CA THR A 35 -6.96 -4.30 -8.32
C THR A 35 -5.72 -3.88 -9.10
N LYS A 36 -5.00 -2.85 -8.63
CA LYS A 36 -3.89 -2.27 -9.35
C LYS A 36 -2.92 -1.56 -8.39
N ALA A 37 -1.64 -1.54 -8.76
CA ALA A 37 -0.62 -0.84 -7.98
C ALA A 37 0.32 -0.05 -8.87
N ARG A 38 0.87 1.03 -8.32
CA ARG A 38 1.93 1.83 -8.93
C ARG A 38 3.00 2.07 -7.88
N VAL A 39 4.27 1.96 -8.27
CA VAL A 39 5.41 2.15 -7.37
C VAL A 39 6.32 3.26 -7.88
N PHE A 40 6.67 4.17 -6.99
CA PHE A 40 7.58 5.28 -7.27
C PHE A 40 8.76 5.22 -6.31
N ASN A 41 9.96 5.35 -6.84
CA ASN A 41 11.17 5.45 -6.02
C ASN A 41 11.28 6.85 -5.42
N THR A 42 11.73 6.92 -4.17
CA THR A 42 12.03 8.18 -3.50
C THR A 42 13.48 8.15 -3.00
N LYS A 43 13.93 9.25 -2.42
CA LYS A 43 15.31 9.35 -1.92
C LYS A 43 15.62 8.30 -0.84
N HIS A 44 14.67 8.03 0.04
CA HIS A 44 14.88 7.15 1.21
C HIS A 44 14.12 5.82 1.14
N GLY A 45 13.35 5.60 0.07
CA GLY A 45 12.54 4.40 -0.03
C GLY A 45 11.67 4.43 -1.27
N PHE A 46 10.38 4.17 -1.08
CA PHE A 46 9.43 4.21 -2.20
C PHE A 46 8.03 4.53 -1.71
N HIS A 47 7.23 5.08 -2.64
CA HIS A 47 5.81 5.33 -2.46
C HIS A 47 5.02 4.32 -3.27
N ILE A 48 3.97 3.78 -2.67
CA ILE A 48 3.09 2.81 -3.34
C ILE A 48 1.67 3.35 -3.34
N TYR A 49 1.04 3.32 -4.51
CA TYR A 49 -0.35 3.69 -4.68
C TYR A 49 -1.13 2.45 -5.07
N LEU A 50 -2.09 2.06 -4.24
CA LEU A 50 -2.92 0.89 -4.47
C LEU A 50 -4.34 1.33 -4.79
N THR A 51 -4.93 0.73 -5.83
CA THR A 51 -6.32 0.95 -6.17
C THR A 51 -7.16 -0.18 -5.59
N PRO A 52 -8.03 0.10 -4.59
CA PRO A 52 -8.91 -0.92 -4.04
C PRO A 52 -10.10 -1.16 -4.96
N SER A 53 -10.74 -2.31 -4.82
CA SER A 53 -11.92 -2.65 -5.63
C SER A 53 -13.16 -1.85 -5.24
N LYS A 54 -13.18 -1.29 -4.04
CA LYS A 54 -14.28 -0.44 -3.57
C LYS A 54 -13.75 0.71 -2.74
N LYS A 55 -14.58 1.72 -2.55
CA LYS A 55 -14.23 2.92 -1.79
C LYS A 55 -14.32 2.65 -0.29
N TYR A 56 -13.31 3.10 0.46
CA TYR A 56 -13.26 3.00 1.91
C TYR A 56 -13.33 4.39 2.54
N SER A 57 -13.79 4.47 3.78
CA SER A 57 -13.79 5.71 4.53
C SER A 57 -12.36 6.19 4.78
N PHE A 58 -12.21 7.45 5.14
CA PHE A 58 -10.89 8.02 5.45
C PHE A 58 -10.18 7.22 6.55
N ASN A 59 -10.86 6.97 7.66
CA ASN A 59 -10.26 6.23 8.78
C ASN A 59 -9.90 4.80 8.40
N ASN A 60 -10.77 4.11 7.66
CA ASN A 60 -10.47 2.74 7.22
C ASN A 60 -9.33 2.71 6.21
N THR A 61 -9.23 3.72 5.34
CA THR A 61 -8.10 3.84 4.42
C THR A 61 -6.79 3.97 5.19
N LEU A 62 -6.74 4.82 6.22
CA LEU A 62 -5.53 4.97 7.03
C LEU A 62 -5.17 3.67 7.76
N LEU A 63 -6.16 2.94 8.26
CA LEU A 63 -5.94 1.66 8.92
C LEU A 63 -5.36 0.63 7.94
N LEU A 64 -5.93 0.55 6.74
CA LEU A 64 -5.44 -0.36 5.71
C LEU A 64 -3.98 -0.04 5.33
N GLU A 65 -3.64 1.24 5.21
CA GLU A 65 -2.27 1.67 4.93
C GLU A 65 -1.31 1.22 6.04
N CYS A 66 -1.70 1.39 7.29
CA CYS A 66 -0.94 0.90 8.44
C CYS A 66 -0.71 -0.60 8.35
N LEU A 67 -1.78 -1.36 8.11
CA LEU A 67 -1.71 -2.81 8.03
C LEU A 67 -0.83 -3.29 6.88
N LEU A 68 -0.76 -2.51 5.81
CA LEU A 68 0.06 -2.84 4.64
C LEU A 68 1.49 -2.30 4.73
N GLY A 69 1.86 -1.73 5.88
CA GLY A 69 3.25 -1.39 6.16
C GLY A 69 3.67 0.04 5.86
N SER A 70 2.73 0.98 5.79
CA SER A 70 3.06 2.39 5.60
C SER A 70 3.80 2.95 6.82
N ASP A 71 4.69 3.92 6.59
CA ASP A 71 5.45 4.56 7.65
C ASP A 71 4.54 5.20 8.69
N ILE A 72 4.84 4.95 9.97
CA ILE A 72 3.99 5.41 11.06
C ILE A 72 3.91 6.93 11.16
N ASN A 73 4.99 7.63 10.85
CA ASN A 73 4.99 9.10 10.91
C ASN A 73 4.05 9.69 9.87
N LYS A 74 4.04 9.11 8.66
CA LYS A 74 3.10 9.52 7.60
C LYS A 74 1.65 9.28 8.04
N GLN A 75 1.39 8.16 8.68
CA GLN A 75 0.03 7.79 9.12
C GLN A 75 -0.45 8.69 10.25
N ILE A 76 0.41 9.03 11.21
CA ILE A 76 0.08 9.95 12.29
C ILE A 76 -0.25 11.33 11.73
N TYR A 77 0.57 11.84 10.81
CA TYR A 77 0.33 13.13 10.17
C TYR A 77 -1.02 13.14 9.46
N ALA A 78 -1.30 12.09 8.67
CA ALA A 78 -2.55 11.99 7.92
C ALA A 78 -3.77 12.01 8.85
N TYR A 79 -3.69 11.29 9.97
CA TYR A 79 -4.77 11.22 10.94
C TYR A 79 -5.02 12.58 11.61
N ILE A 80 -3.95 13.26 12.03
CA ILE A 80 -4.07 14.55 12.73
C ILE A 80 -4.55 15.64 11.77
N GLU A 81 -3.98 15.72 10.58
CA GLU A 81 -4.28 16.77 9.60
C GLU A 81 -5.52 16.45 8.75
N ARG A 82 -6.11 15.25 8.89
CA ARG A 82 -7.23 14.78 8.09
C ARG A 82 -6.95 14.84 6.58
N LYS A 83 -5.69 14.53 6.21
CA LYS A 83 -5.23 14.67 4.85
C LYS A 83 -4.29 13.53 4.50
N ASP A 84 -4.74 12.60 3.66
CA ASP A 84 -3.96 11.44 3.27
C ASP A 84 -3.12 11.75 2.02
N VAL A 85 -1.91 12.20 2.25
CA VAL A 85 -0.97 12.56 1.19
C VAL A 85 0.40 11.93 1.44
N LEU A 86 1.11 11.66 0.36
CA LEU A 86 2.51 11.29 0.43
C LEU A 86 3.36 12.54 0.27
N PHE A 87 4.36 12.68 1.12
CA PHE A 87 5.24 13.83 1.07
C PHE A 87 6.18 13.71 -0.12
N LYS A 88 5.96 14.53 -1.13
CA LYS A 88 6.79 14.61 -2.33
C LYS A 88 7.86 15.68 -2.19
N GLU A 89 7.59 16.67 -1.34
CA GLU A 89 8.47 17.80 -1.10
C GLU A 89 8.61 18.05 0.39
N LYS A 90 9.83 18.32 0.82
CA LYS A 90 10.09 18.82 2.17
C LYS A 90 10.38 20.31 2.07
N HIS A 91 9.47 21.12 2.55
CA HIS A 91 9.60 22.58 2.46
C HIS A 91 10.65 23.16 3.39
N ARG A 92 11.06 22.41 4.42
CA ARG A 92 12.10 22.87 5.31
C ARG A 92 13.45 22.79 4.63
N ARG A 93 14.17 23.90 4.56
CA ARG A 93 15.55 24.01 4.03
C ARG A 93 15.67 23.73 2.54
N GLY A 94 14.61 23.96 1.77
CA GLY A 94 14.66 23.78 0.31
C GLY A 94 14.89 22.34 -0.13
N TYR A 95 14.66 21.38 0.75
CA TYR A 95 14.85 19.97 0.44
C TYR A 95 13.61 19.41 -0.25
N THR A 96 13.80 18.90 -1.45
CA THR A 96 12.72 18.31 -2.26
C THR A 96 12.98 16.82 -2.47
N SER A 97 11.99 16.00 -2.13
CA SER A 97 12.01 14.57 -2.43
C SER A 97 11.11 14.34 -3.63
N VAL A 98 11.71 13.94 -4.77
CA VAL A 98 10.96 13.74 -6.02
C VAL A 98 10.67 12.26 -6.19
N GLU A 99 9.40 11.95 -6.50
CA GLU A 99 9.01 10.60 -6.88
C GLU A 99 9.46 10.30 -8.30
N LYS A 100 10.03 9.10 -8.51
CA LYS A 100 10.33 8.60 -9.84
C LYS A 100 9.61 7.28 -10.06
N TYR A 101 8.75 7.22 -11.07
CA TYR A 101 8.02 6.01 -11.39
C TYR A 101 8.98 4.86 -11.69
N SER A 102 8.73 3.71 -11.06
CA SER A 102 9.52 2.50 -11.30
C SER A 102 8.65 1.46 -12.00
N GLU A 103 8.87 1.32 -13.31
CA GLU A 103 8.14 0.32 -14.09
C GLU A 103 8.44 -1.10 -13.62
N LYS A 104 9.70 -1.39 -13.33
CA LYS A 104 10.12 -2.72 -12.86
C LYS A 104 9.45 -3.12 -11.54
N LYS A 105 9.47 -2.21 -10.55
CA LYS A 105 8.85 -2.47 -9.25
C LYS A 105 7.34 -2.53 -9.36
N THR A 106 6.74 -1.67 -10.19
CA THR A 106 5.30 -1.67 -10.43
C THR A 106 4.84 -2.99 -11.02
N ARG A 107 5.54 -3.50 -12.03
CA ARG A 107 5.22 -4.78 -12.66
C ARG A 107 5.32 -5.92 -11.66
N LYS A 108 6.42 -5.94 -10.89
CA LYS A 108 6.66 -6.99 -9.90
C LYS A 108 5.57 -7.01 -8.83
N LEU A 109 5.16 -5.84 -8.35
CA LEU A 109 4.10 -5.74 -7.35
C LEU A 109 2.75 -6.16 -7.93
N ASN A 110 2.41 -5.74 -9.15
CA ASN A 110 1.16 -6.16 -9.79
C ASN A 110 1.11 -7.67 -10.03
N GLU A 111 2.22 -8.28 -10.41
CA GLU A 111 2.31 -9.73 -10.56
C GLU A 111 2.04 -10.45 -9.23
N LEU A 112 2.63 -9.94 -8.14
CA LEU A 112 2.40 -10.49 -6.82
C LEU A 112 0.93 -10.36 -6.39
N ILE A 113 0.34 -9.18 -6.59
CA ILE A 113 -1.07 -8.92 -6.26
C ILE A 113 -1.98 -9.86 -7.05
N ASN A 114 -1.74 -9.99 -8.35
CA ASN A 114 -2.54 -10.88 -9.20
C ASN A 114 -2.41 -12.34 -8.77
N SER A 115 -1.21 -12.76 -8.40
CA SER A 115 -0.95 -14.11 -7.90
C SER A 115 -1.77 -14.39 -6.64
N ILE A 116 -1.76 -13.44 -5.69
CA ILE A 116 -2.52 -13.58 -4.44
C ILE A 116 -4.02 -13.58 -4.71
N ASN A 117 -4.48 -12.69 -5.59
CA ASN A 117 -5.90 -12.60 -5.94
C ASN A 117 -6.43 -13.88 -6.57
N ASN A 118 -5.58 -14.63 -7.27
CA ASN A 118 -5.93 -15.87 -7.94
C ASN A 118 -5.69 -17.11 -7.09
N GLU A 119 -5.21 -16.98 -5.86
CA GLU A 119 -4.99 -18.12 -4.97
C GLU A 119 -6.31 -18.77 -4.56
N LYS A 120 -6.48 -20.02 -4.91
CA LYS A 120 -7.65 -20.82 -4.54
C LYS A 120 -7.78 -20.96 -3.02
N ARG A 121 -6.65 -21.05 -2.32
CA ARG A 121 -6.61 -21.18 -0.87
C ARG A 121 -7.22 -19.95 -0.18
N THR A 122 -6.91 -18.74 -0.67
CA THR A 122 -7.45 -17.50 -0.12
C THR A 122 -8.96 -17.46 -0.30
N GLN A 123 -9.44 -17.79 -1.50
CA GLN A 123 -10.88 -17.84 -1.81
C GLN A 123 -11.60 -18.88 -0.96
N LYS A 124 -11.00 -20.04 -0.78
CA LYS A 124 -11.59 -21.13 0.01
C LYS A 124 -11.75 -20.75 1.49
N ILE A 125 -10.74 -20.07 2.05
CA ILE A 125 -10.76 -19.65 3.46
C ILE A 125 -11.83 -18.58 3.67
N ILE A 126 -12.00 -17.64 2.73
CA ILE A 126 -13.05 -16.62 2.78
C ILE A 126 -14.42 -17.28 2.80
N LYS A 127 -14.66 -18.29 1.97
CA LYS A 127 -15.92 -19.02 1.95
C LYS A 127 -16.22 -19.72 3.27
N ILE A 128 -15.21 -20.30 3.91
CA ILE A 128 -15.37 -20.97 5.19
C ILE A 128 -15.76 -19.98 6.28
N LYS A 129 -15.19 -18.76 6.27
CA LYS A 129 -15.51 -17.73 7.26
C LYS A 129 -16.91 -17.14 7.13
N ILE A 130 -17.50 -17.19 5.97
CA ILE A 130 -18.83 -16.64 5.71
C ILE A 130 -19.95 -17.58 6.17
N ARG A 131 -19.64 -18.84 6.41
CA ARG A 131 -20.62 -19.81 6.91
C ARG A 131 -21.15 -19.48 8.29
#